data_270534d89d4e22f52ea6d76caf3e9970
#
_entry.id   270534d89d4e22f52ea6d76caf3e9970
#
_cell.length_a   1.000
_cell.length_b   1.000
_cell.length_c   1.000
_cell.angle_alpha   90.00
_cell.angle_beta   90.00
_cell.angle_gamma   90.00
#
_symmetry.space_group_name_H-M   'P 1'
#
loop_
_entity.id
_entity.type
_entity.pdbx_description
1 polymer ?
#
loop_
_entity_poly.entity_id
_entity_poly.type
_entity_poly.pdbx_seq_one_letter_code
_entity_poly.pdbx_strand_id
1 'polypeptide(L)'
;MKEFPHFPVNPLVLVDRSPIHGSGLFSSMDLEKGQLIGVYEGPVVAEDGMYVLWVEDSPGGEWTGYEGSNEMRFMNHADQPNAEMDGLDCYALTRIPAGTEITIDYGWNDA
;
A
#
# COMPACT_ATOMS: atom_id res chain seq x y z
N MET A 1 -26.60 -11.49 -7.39
CA MET A 1 -25.64 -10.41 -7.57
C MET A 1 -24.29 -10.84 -7.04
N LYS A 2 -23.26 -10.49 -7.77
CA LYS A 2 -21.92 -10.87 -7.35
C LYS A 2 -21.46 -10.02 -6.19
N GLU A 3 -20.91 -10.68 -5.19
CA GLU A 3 -20.36 -9.99 -4.03
C GLU A 3 -18.88 -9.79 -4.21
N PHE A 4 -18.43 -8.61 -3.91
CA PHE A 4 -17.00 -8.30 -3.84
C PHE A 4 -16.63 -8.11 -2.38
N PRO A 5 -15.35 -8.37 -2.03
CA PRO A 5 -14.90 -8.04 -0.68
C PRO A 5 -15.24 -6.59 -0.37
N HIS A 6 -15.78 -6.37 0.81
CA HIS A 6 -16.12 -5.02 1.24
C HIS A 6 -14.89 -4.38 1.85
N PHE A 7 -14.31 -3.43 1.12
CA PHE A 7 -13.31 -2.55 1.69
C PHE A 7 -14.02 -1.27 2.11
N PRO A 8 -13.58 -0.63 3.19
CA PRO A 8 -14.03 0.72 3.46
C PRO A 8 -13.79 1.57 2.22
N VAL A 9 -14.75 2.39 1.86
CA VAL A 9 -14.63 3.17 0.64
C VAL A 9 -13.49 4.17 0.80
N ASN A 10 -12.49 4.07 -0.08
CA ASN A 10 -11.43 5.05 -0.19
C ASN A 10 -11.54 5.67 -1.58
N PRO A 11 -12.12 6.87 -1.69
CA PRO A 11 -12.37 7.47 -2.99
C PRO A 11 -11.10 7.89 -3.74
N LEU A 12 -9.95 7.85 -3.07
CA LEU A 12 -8.69 8.26 -3.68
C LEU A 12 -8.06 7.17 -4.54
N VAL A 13 -8.48 5.91 -4.35
CA VAL A 13 -7.81 4.75 -4.97
C VAL A 13 -8.81 3.77 -5.53
N LEU A 14 -8.31 2.92 -6.43
CA LEU A 14 -9.06 1.78 -6.96
C LEU A 14 -8.09 0.64 -7.23
N VAL A 15 -8.61 -0.58 -7.25
CA VAL A 15 -7.85 -1.78 -7.56
C VAL A 15 -8.12 -2.16 -9.00
N ASP A 16 -7.06 -2.44 -9.76
CA ASP A 16 -7.19 -2.84 -11.15
C ASP A 16 -6.01 -3.74 -11.51
N ARG A 17 -6.04 -4.28 -12.72
CA ARG A 17 -4.94 -5.11 -13.21
C ARG A 17 -3.69 -4.28 -13.37
N SER A 18 -2.56 -4.82 -12.91
CA SER A 18 -1.29 -4.11 -12.93
C SER A 18 -0.36 -4.69 -13.98
N PRO A 19 0.37 -3.85 -14.74
CA PRO A 19 1.44 -4.35 -15.61
C PRO A 19 2.66 -4.81 -14.84
N ILE A 20 2.77 -4.45 -13.55
CA ILE A 20 3.90 -4.89 -12.73
C ILE A 20 3.68 -6.31 -12.25
N HIS A 21 2.55 -6.56 -11.61
CA HIS A 21 2.23 -7.87 -11.05
C HIS A 21 0.76 -7.91 -10.67
N GLY A 22 0.04 -8.91 -11.19
CA GLY A 22 -1.33 -9.22 -10.81
C GLY A 22 -2.25 -8.02 -10.72
N SER A 23 -2.79 -7.78 -9.54
CA SER A 23 -3.58 -6.59 -9.22
C SER A 23 -2.69 -5.50 -8.67
N GLY A 24 -3.09 -4.26 -8.88
CA GLY A 24 -2.39 -3.10 -8.35
C GLY A 24 -3.35 -2.08 -7.78
N LEU A 25 -2.83 -1.12 -7.06
CA LEU A 25 -3.58 -0.01 -6.53
C LEU A 25 -3.30 1.21 -7.38
N PHE A 26 -4.37 1.87 -7.84
CA PHE A 26 -4.25 3.02 -8.74
C PHE A 26 -4.93 4.23 -8.13
N SER A 27 -4.41 5.40 -8.44
CA SER A 27 -5.08 6.64 -8.03
C SER A 27 -6.33 6.84 -8.87
N SER A 28 -7.43 7.24 -8.22
CA SER A 28 -8.69 7.54 -8.91
C SER A 28 -8.81 9.03 -9.23
N MET A 29 -7.92 9.83 -8.67
CA MET A 29 -7.88 11.28 -8.90
C MET A 29 -6.45 11.74 -8.71
N ASP A 30 -6.17 13.01 -9.05
CA ASP A 30 -4.86 13.58 -8.83
C ASP A 30 -4.58 13.66 -7.33
N LEU A 31 -3.41 13.18 -6.93
CA LEU A 31 -2.96 13.23 -5.54
C LEU A 31 -1.75 14.17 -5.45
N GLU A 32 -1.70 14.97 -4.39
CA GLU A 32 -0.62 15.92 -4.20
C GLU A 32 0.52 15.28 -3.41
N LYS A 33 1.73 15.81 -3.60
CA LYS A 33 2.87 15.40 -2.81
C LYS A 33 2.58 15.60 -1.33
N GLY A 34 2.86 14.57 -0.53
CA GLY A 34 2.63 14.61 0.92
C GLY A 34 1.22 14.27 1.35
N GLN A 35 0.32 14.04 0.39
CA GLN A 35 -1.06 13.71 0.72
C GLN A 35 -1.16 12.30 1.26
N LEU A 36 -1.97 12.11 2.32
CA LEU A 36 -2.30 10.78 2.82
C LEU A 36 -3.18 10.08 1.79
N ILE A 37 -2.71 8.91 1.34
CA ILE A 37 -3.43 8.11 0.34
C ILE A 37 -4.38 7.16 1.03
N GLY A 38 -3.94 6.52 2.10
CA GLY A 38 -4.75 5.56 2.83
C GLY A 38 -3.98 4.94 3.96
N VAL A 39 -4.67 4.07 4.70
CA VAL A 39 -4.10 3.37 5.85
C VAL A 39 -4.14 1.88 5.57
N TYR A 40 -3.00 1.22 5.78
CA TYR A 40 -2.89 -0.24 5.63
C TYR A 40 -3.57 -0.89 6.83
N GLU A 41 -4.54 -1.76 6.58
CA GLU A 41 -5.32 -2.37 7.64
C GLU A 41 -5.26 -3.88 7.56
N GLY A 42 -5.24 -4.53 8.70
CA GLY A 42 -5.26 -5.97 8.79
C GLY A 42 -4.83 -6.44 10.16
N PRO A 43 -5.11 -7.71 10.48
CA PRO A 43 -4.74 -8.26 11.78
C PRO A 43 -3.23 -8.40 11.93
N VAL A 44 -2.78 -8.38 13.18
CA VAL A 44 -1.39 -8.66 13.52
C VAL A 44 -1.14 -10.15 13.31
N VAL A 45 -0.01 -10.46 12.65
CA VAL A 45 0.38 -11.84 12.41
C VAL A 45 1.85 -12.02 12.78
N ALA A 46 2.23 -13.26 13.07
CA ALA A 46 3.61 -13.59 13.43
C ALA A 46 4.42 -14.10 12.25
N GLU A 47 3.74 -14.53 11.18
CA GLU A 47 4.40 -15.15 10.03
C GLU A 47 4.30 -14.26 8.82
N ASP A 48 5.33 -14.30 8.01
CA ASP A 48 5.38 -13.54 6.77
C ASP A 48 4.39 -14.13 5.75
N GLY A 49 4.03 -13.32 4.76
CA GLY A 49 3.12 -13.74 3.71
C GLY A 49 3.04 -12.68 2.64
N MET A 50 2.31 -12.99 1.56
CA MET A 50 2.24 -12.14 0.38
C MET A 50 1.72 -10.74 0.72
N TYR A 51 0.79 -10.63 1.66
CA TYR A 51 0.15 -9.36 2.02
C TYR A 51 0.55 -8.88 3.40
N VAL A 52 1.66 -9.39 3.94
CA VAL A 52 2.11 -8.96 5.27
C VAL A 52 3.06 -7.77 5.14
N LEU A 53 2.70 -6.70 5.83
CA LEU A 53 3.54 -5.52 5.96
C LEU A 53 4.20 -5.54 7.32
N TRP A 54 5.52 -5.44 7.35
CA TRP A 54 6.27 -5.42 8.60
C TRP A 54 6.59 -3.98 8.96
N VAL A 55 6.15 -3.58 10.15
CA VAL A 55 6.31 -2.22 10.65
C VAL A 55 7.17 -2.25 11.89
N GLU A 56 8.20 -1.42 11.90
CA GLU A 56 9.05 -1.23 13.07
C GLU A 56 8.33 -0.29 14.04
N ASP A 57 8.13 -0.74 15.29
CA ASP A 57 7.35 0.01 16.26
C ASP A 57 8.02 1.33 16.64
N SER A 58 9.36 1.33 16.68
CA SER A 58 10.16 2.51 16.93
C SER A 58 11.55 2.22 16.39
N PRO A 59 12.36 3.25 16.14
CA PRO A 59 13.71 3.02 15.62
C PRO A 59 14.49 2.05 16.50
N GLY A 60 14.91 0.91 15.91
CA GLY A 60 15.60 -0.14 16.63
C GLY A 60 14.69 -1.03 17.48
N GLY A 61 13.38 -0.84 17.40
CA GLY A 61 12.42 -1.63 18.16
C GLY A 61 12.01 -2.92 17.48
N GLU A 62 10.90 -3.47 17.94
CA GLU A 62 10.38 -4.72 17.39
C GLU A 62 9.58 -4.47 16.13
N TRP A 63 9.53 -5.50 15.28
CA TRP A 63 8.77 -5.47 14.04
C TRP A 63 7.45 -6.20 14.23
N THR A 64 6.37 -5.57 13.81
CA THR A 64 5.03 -6.16 13.87
C THR A 64 4.54 -6.38 12.46
N GLY A 65 4.04 -7.59 12.18
CA GLY A 65 3.48 -7.92 10.88
C GLY A 65 1.97 -7.69 10.87
N TYR A 66 1.49 -7.08 9.79
CA TYR A 66 0.07 -6.84 9.57
C TYR A 66 -0.33 -7.48 8.25
N GLU A 67 -1.27 -8.41 8.29
CA GLU A 67 -1.75 -9.05 7.06
C GLU A 67 -2.84 -8.18 6.45
N GLY A 68 -2.56 -7.61 5.28
CA GLY A 68 -3.45 -6.66 4.65
C GLY A 68 -4.82 -7.24 4.35
N SER A 69 -5.86 -6.53 4.80
CA SER A 69 -7.24 -6.92 4.55
C SER A 69 -8.02 -5.89 3.75
N ASN A 70 -7.44 -4.72 3.50
CA ASN A 70 -8.10 -3.71 2.68
C ASN A 70 -7.36 -3.52 1.35
N GLU A 71 -7.82 -2.58 0.53
CA GLU A 71 -7.29 -2.36 -0.82
C GLU A 71 -5.82 -1.95 -0.83
N MET A 72 -5.31 -1.42 0.28
CA MET A 72 -3.92 -1.00 0.35
C MET A 72 -2.95 -2.17 0.20
N ARG A 73 -3.39 -3.40 0.40
CA ARG A 73 -2.55 -4.59 0.23
C ARG A 73 -2.11 -4.82 -1.21
N PHE A 74 -2.74 -4.16 -2.16
CA PHE A 74 -2.45 -4.36 -3.58
C PHE A 74 -1.37 -3.44 -4.13
N MET A 75 -0.73 -2.63 -3.28
CA MET A 75 0.39 -1.82 -3.74
C MET A 75 1.56 -2.70 -4.14
N ASN A 76 2.05 -2.51 -5.36
CA ASN A 76 3.19 -3.25 -5.86
C ASN A 76 4.49 -2.52 -5.56
N HIS A 77 5.60 -3.25 -5.65
CA HIS A 77 6.93 -2.69 -5.43
C HIS A 77 7.43 -1.97 -6.67
N ALA A 78 8.14 -0.87 -6.46
CA ALA A 78 8.93 -0.22 -7.49
C ALA A 78 10.22 0.31 -6.87
N ASP A 79 11.31 0.28 -7.65
CA ASP A 79 12.59 0.82 -7.18
C ASP A 79 12.54 2.33 -7.06
N GLN A 80 11.70 2.97 -7.88
CA GLN A 80 11.47 4.40 -7.80
C GLN A 80 9.97 4.61 -7.50
N PRO A 81 9.57 4.39 -6.26
CA PRO A 81 8.16 4.43 -5.91
C PRO A 81 7.63 5.86 -5.89
N ASN A 82 6.30 5.98 -6.04
CA ASN A 82 5.65 7.28 -5.92
C ASN A 82 4.94 7.47 -4.59
N ALA A 83 5.03 6.49 -3.69
CA ALA A 83 4.44 6.57 -2.36
C ALA A 83 5.36 5.94 -1.33
N GLU A 84 5.10 6.24 -0.07
CA GLU A 84 5.87 5.65 1.03
C GLU A 84 4.96 5.32 2.18
N MET A 85 5.39 4.33 2.97
CA MET A 85 4.71 3.97 4.20
C MET A 85 5.42 4.62 5.38
N ASP A 86 4.62 5.26 6.25
CA ASP A 86 5.08 5.72 7.55
C ASP A 86 4.25 4.95 8.56
N GLY A 87 4.81 3.84 9.08
CA GLY A 87 4.03 2.89 9.81
C GLY A 87 2.97 2.28 8.91
N LEU A 88 1.71 2.44 9.27
CA LEU A 88 0.58 1.94 8.47
C LEU A 88 -0.01 3.00 7.55
N ASP A 89 0.45 4.23 7.64
CA ASP A 89 -0.03 5.33 6.81
C ASP A 89 0.75 5.40 5.52
N CYS A 90 0.05 5.58 4.40
CA CYS A 90 0.67 5.68 3.08
C CYS A 90 0.54 7.10 2.57
N TYR A 91 1.66 7.71 2.21
CA TYR A 91 1.72 9.09 1.73
C TYR A 91 2.29 9.15 0.33
N ALA A 92 1.83 10.11 -0.47
CA ALA A 92 2.39 10.37 -1.79
C ALA A 92 3.77 11.02 -1.65
N LEU A 93 4.78 10.45 -2.32
CA LEU A 93 6.12 11.02 -2.36
C LEU A 93 6.22 12.16 -3.36
N THR A 94 5.35 12.13 -4.36
CA THR A 94 5.30 13.10 -5.43
C THR A 94 3.85 13.28 -5.83
N ARG A 95 3.59 14.23 -6.73
CA ARG A 95 2.26 14.33 -7.32
C ARG A 95 1.98 13.05 -8.12
N ILE A 96 0.82 12.47 -7.90
CA ILE A 96 0.39 11.24 -8.58
C ILE A 96 -0.85 11.57 -9.40
N PRO A 97 -0.74 11.66 -10.73
CA PRO A 97 -1.90 11.93 -11.57
C PRO A 97 -2.92 10.80 -11.52
N ALA A 98 -4.18 11.13 -11.74
CA ALA A 98 -5.26 10.15 -11.80
C ALA A 98 -4.91 9.03 -12.78
N GLY A 99 -5.23 7.80 -12.43
CA GLY A 99 -4.98 6.63 -13.28
C GLY A 99 -3.57 6.08 -13.18
N THR A 100 -2.76 6.57 -12.26
CA THR A 100 -1.37 6.13 -12.08
C THR A 100 -1.31 5.04 -11.02
N GLU A 101 -0.54 3.99 -11.28
CA GLU A 101 -0.34 2.95 -10.27
C GLU A 101 0.46 3.50 -9.09
N ILE A 102 -0.01 3.22 -7.89
CA ILE A 102 0.62 3.63 -6.65
C ILE A 102 1.57 2.52 -6.23
N THR A 103 2.85 2.86 -6.04
CA THR A 103 3.89 1.91 -5.72
C THR A 103 4.66 2.34 -4.49
N ILE A 104 5.19 1.35 -3.78
CA ILE A 104 6.04 1.58 -2.63
C ILE A 104 7.30 0.75 -2.78
N ASP A 105 8.31 1.07 -1.97
CA ASP A 105 9.51 0.25 -1.88
C ASP A 105 9.29 -0.77 -0.75
N TYR A 106 9.34 -2.05 -1.08
CA TYR A 106 9.15 -3.12 -0.11
C TYR A 106 10.37 -3.32 0.79
N GLY A 107 11.50 -2.71 0.44
CA GLY A 107 12.73 -2.88 1.21
C GLY A 107 13.49 -4.16 0.88
N TRP A 108 13.19 -4.78 -0.26
CA TRP A 108 13.85 -6.05 -0.63
C TRP A 108 15.34 -5.90 -0.83
N ASN A 109 15.80 -4.71 -1.20
CA ASN A 109 17.17 -4.47 -1.56
C ASN A 109 18.02 -3.96 -0.41
N ASP A 110 17.46 -3.89 0.77
CA ASP A 110 18.17 -3.41 1.94
C ASP A 110 19.03 -4.54 2.49
N ALA A 111 20.08 -4.80 1.81
CA ALA A 111 21.00 -5.83 2.25
C ALA A 111 22.04 -5.24 3.21
#